data_143f2cf38e29580b3883986a1dfe4647
#
_entry.id   143f2cf38e29580b3883986a1dfe4647
#
_cell.length_a   1.000
_cell.length_b   1.000
_cell.length_c   1.000
_cell.angle_alpha   90.00
_cell.angle_beta   90.00
_cell.angle_gamma   90.00
#
_symmetry.space_group_name_H-M   'P 1'
#
loop_
_entity.id
_entity.type
_entity.pdbx_description
1 polymer ?
#
loop_
_entity_poly.entity_id
_entity_poly.type
_entity_poly.pdbx_seq_one_letter_code
_entity_poly.pdbx_strand_id
1 'polypeptide(L)'
;ASNVTGSGLLIEKILHESELPSDLFRTIIIDHDQSEALIGNDKVRGVTLTGSDSAGALVGQQAAKAIKKAVLELGSNDAFIVLEDADIETAVETCTQARLINNGETCVAAKRFIVVDSVYDEFRKRIVEKFEGTKAGDPMDDSSDIGPLARADLREQLHEQVEQSVAKGATIAVGGKVPEGK
;
A
#
# COMPACT_ATOMS: atom_id res chain seq x y z
N ALA A 1 3.38 9.19 -8.61
CA ALA A 1 2.33 8.41 -9.27
C ALA A 1 1.49 9.32 -10.17
N SER A 2 1.10 8.85 -11.35
CA SER A 2 0.40 9.66 -12.37
C SER A 2 -0.96 10.18 -11.91
N ASN A 3 -1.62 9.49 -11.00
CA ASN A 3 -2.93 9.86 -10.45
C ASN A 3 -2.88 10.88 -9.29
N VAL A 4 -1.69 11.29 -8.83
CA VAL A 4 -1.51 12.30 -7.77
C VAL A 4 -0.67 13.51 -8.20
N THR A 5 -0.58 13.76 -9.51
CA THR A 5 0.18 14.90 -10.07
C THR A 5 -0.25 16.23 -9.47
N GLY A 6 -1.56 16.46 -9.32
CA GLY A 6 -2.10 17.68 -8.72
C GLY A 6 -1.62 17.89 -7.27
N SER A 7 -1.52 16.83 -6.49
CA SER A 7 -0.99 16.91 -5.10
C SER A 7 0.49 17.31 -5.09
N GLY A 8 1.29 16.78 -6.02
CA GLY A 8 2.70 17.17 -6.16
C GLY A 8 2.87 18.66 -6.48
N LEU A 9 2.09 19.18 -7.44
CA LEU A 9 2.08 20.60 -7.80
C LEU A 9 1.59 21.49 -6.65
N LEU A 10 0.60 21.03 -5.88
CA LEU A 10 0.11 21.75 -4.70
C LEU A 10 1.17 21.83 -3.60
N ILE A 11 1.91 20.75 -3.35
CA ILE A 11 3.02 20.74 -2.37
C ILE A 11 4.08 21.75 -2.78
N GLU A 12 4.47 21.79 -4.06
CA GLU A 12 5.43 22.79 -4.55
C GLU A 12 4.93 24.22 -4.31
N LYS A 13 3.66 24.49 -4.62
CA LYS A 13 3.04 25.79 -4.38
C LYS A 13 3.08 26.17 -2.90
N ILE A 14 2.67 25.27 -2.00
CA ILE A 14 2.69 25.52 -0.54
C ILE A 14 4.11 25.84 -0.05
N LEU A 15 5.11 25.08 -0.51
CA LEU A 15 6.50 25.34 -0.10
C LEU A 15 7.03 26.68 -0.60
N HIS A 16 6.67 27.10 -1.83
CA HIS A 16 7.04 28.40 -2.35
C HIS A 16 6.35 29.55 -1.59
N GLU A 17 5.12 29.36 -1.16
CA GLU A 17 4.36 30.36 -0.36
C GLU A 17 4.83 30.41 1.10
N SER A 18 5.63 29.43 1.56
CA SER A 18 6.14 29.35 2.94
C SER A 18 7.50 30.05 3.13
N GLU A 19 7.86 30.98 2.27
CA GLU A 19 9.12 31.77 2.32
C GLU A 19 10.41 30.92 2.25
N LEU A 20 10.31 29.66 1.81
CA LEU A 20 11.46 28.79 1.58
C LEU A 20 12.17 29.18 0.27
N PRO A 21 13.50 28.94 0.16
CA PRO A 21 14.20 29.18 -1.10
C PRO A 21 13.52 28.48 -2.27
N SER A 22 13.28 29.19 -3.37
CA SER A 22 12.50 28.71 -4.53
C SER A 22 13.06 27.44 -5.17
N ASP A 23 14.35 27.17 -4.99
CA ASP A 23 15.04 26.02 -5.60
C ASP A 23 15.14 24.81 -4.66
N LEU A 24 14.52 24.90 -3.46
CA LEU A 24 14.56 23.82 -2.47
C LEU A 24 13.72 22.60 -2.91
N PHE A 25 12.61 22.84 -3.57
CA PHE A 25 11.69 21.79 -4.00
C PHE A 25 11.14 22.08 -5.40
N ARG A 26 11.08 21.05 -6.24
CA ARG A 26 10.49 21.09 -7.58
C ARG A 26 9.70 19.80 -7.87
N THR A 27 8.47 19.96 -8.34
CA THR A 27 7.69 18.86 -8.91
C THR A 27 7.98 18.75 -10.40
N ILE A 28 8.54 17.60 -10.82
CA ILE A 28 8.90 17.36 -12.21
C ILE A 28 7.97 16.27 -12.75
N ILE A 29 7.27 16.55 -13.85
CA ILE A 29 6.41 15.59 -14.53
C ILE A 29 7.21 15.00 -15.68
N ILE A 30 7.67 13.76 -15.52
CA ILE A 30 8.57 13.07 -16.43
C ILE A 30 8.11 11.63 -16.66
N ASP A 31 8.58 11.05 -17.77
CA ASP A 31 8.44 9.63 -18.07
C ASP A 31 9.61 8.79 -17.52
N HIS A 32 9.61 7.48 -17.80
CA HIS A 32 10.62 6.57 -17.32
C HIS A 32 12.02 6.83 -17.90
N ASP A 33 12.09 7.20 -19.18
CA ASP A 33 13.38 7.48 -19.85
C ASP A 33 14.00 8.77 -19.31
N GLN A 34 13.18 9.78 -19.09
CA GLN A 34 13.61 11.02 -18.47
C GLN A 34 14.04 10.81 -16.99
N SER A 35 13.39 9.88 -16.29
CA SER A 35 13.77 9.50 -14.91
C SER A 35 15.17 8.88 -14.90
N GLU A 36 15.51 7.96 -15.84
CA GLU A 36 16.85 7.39 -15.94
C GLU A 36 17.91 8.48 -16.19
N ALA A 37 17.63 9.38 -17.13
CA ALA A 37 18.53 10.50 -17.43
C ALA A 37 18.75 11.42 -16.21
N LEU A 38 17.67 11.68 -15.44
CA LEU A 38 17.75 12.49 -14.22
C LEU A 38 18.59 11.79 -13.16
N ILE A 39 18.35 10.51 -12.91
CA ILE A 39 19.11 9.70 -11.93
C ILE A 39 20.59 9.65 -12.35
N GLY A 40 20.88 9.54 -13.63
CA GLY A 40 22.24 9.55 -14.17
C GLY A 40 23.00 10.88 -14.06
N ASN A 41 22.30 12.01 -13.90
CA ASN A 41 22.89 13.34 -13.90
C ASN A 41 23.84 13.57 -12.71
N ASP A 42 25.02 14.11 -12.94
CA ASP A 42 26.08 14.31 -11.93
C ASP A 42 25.66 15.21 -10.76
N LYS A 43 24.66 16.08 -10.95
CA LYS A 43 24.15 16.96 -9.89
C LYS A 43 23.18 16.22 -8.94
N VAL A 44 22.61 15.11 -9.36
CA VAL A 44 21.76 14.27 -8.51
C VAL A 44 22.64 13.40 -7.62
N ARG A 45 22.48 13.47 -6.31
CA ARG A 45 23.37 12.80 -5.34
C ARG A 45 22.81 11.52 -4.77
N GLY A 46 21.52 11.31 -4.88
CA GLY A 46 20.84 10.12 -4.41
C GLY A 46 19.40 10.08 -4.92
N VAL A 47 18.75 8.97 -4.74
CA VAL A 47 17.36 8.74 -5.13
C VAL A 47 16.62 8.04 -3.99
N THR A 48 15.36 8.43 -3.80
CA THR A 48 14.43 7.70 -2.94
C THR A 48 13.18 7.37 -3.74
N LEU A 49 12.64 6.18 -3.53
CA LEU A 49 11.40 5.73 -4.15
C LEU A 49 10.52 5.07 -3.10
N THR A 50 9.24 5.45 -3.10
CA THR A 50 8.17 4.66 -2.48
C THR A 50 7.27 4.15 -3.60
N GLY A 51 7.13 2.83 -3.72
CA GLY A 51 6.37 2.24 -4.84
C GLY A 51 6.39 0.72 -4.87
N SER A 52 6.12 0.15 -6.05
CA SER A 52 6.12 -1.30 -6.25
C SER A 52 7.54 -1.88 -6.30
N ASP A 53 7.66 -3.19 -6.04
CA ASP A 53 8.94 -3.92 -6.11
C ASP A 53 9.57 -3.81 -7.50
N SER A 54 8.75 -3.84 -8.55
CA SER A 54 9.24 -3.69 -9.94
C SER A 54 9.82 -2.29 -10.20
N ALA A 55 9.16 -1.24 -9.71
CA ALA A 55 9.69 0.12 -9.80
C ALA A 55 10.96 0.29 -8.94
N GLY A 56 10.99 -0.31 -7.74
CA GLY A 56 12.15 -0.35 -6.88
C GLY A 56 13.37 -1.02 -7.52
N ALA A 57 13.17 -2.17 -8.15
CA ALA A 57 14.22 -2.88 -8.87
C ALA A 57 14.81 -2.02 -10.00
N LEU A 58 13.96 -1.34 -10.78
CA LEU A 58 14.40 -0.47 -11.87
C LEU A 58 15.18 0.75 -11.35
N VAL A 59 14.63 1.49 -10.39
CA VAL A 59 15.28 2.67 -9.83
C VAL A 59 16.57 2.31 -9.09
N GLY A 60 16.58 1.20 -8.36
CA GLY A 60 17.78 0.68 -7.72
C GLY A 60 18.87 0.33 -8.71
N GLN A 61 18.54 -0.30 -9.83
CA GLN A 61 19.47 -0.59 -10.92
C GLN A 61 20.06 0.70 -11.52
N GLN A 62 19.22 1.69 -11.81
CA GLN A 62 19.66 2.98 -12.36
C GLN A 62 20.57 3.74 -11.38
N ALA A 63 20.25 3.73 -10.09
CA ALA A 63 21.07 4.35 -9.06
C ALA A 63 22.42 3.64 -8.92
N ALA A 64 22.46 2.30 -8.92
CA ALA A 64 23.69 1.51 -8.84
C ALA A 64 24.60 1.74 -10.07
N LYS A 65 24.03 1.80 -11.28
CA LYS A 65 24.76 2.13 -12.52
C LYS A 65 25.45 3.50 -12.42
N ALA A 66 24.82 4.46 -11.75
CA ALA A 66 25.36 5.80 -11.52
C ALA A 66 26.19 5.94 -10.22
N ILE A 67 26.37 4.86 -9.46
CA ILE A 67 27.06 4.80 -8.15
C ILE A 67 26.46 5.81 -7.15
N LYS A 68 25.12 5.84 -7.05
CA LYS A 68 24.37 6.76 -6.18
C LYS A 68 23.68 6.01 -5.05
N LYS A 69 23.48 6.71 -3.93
CA LYS A 69 22.66 6.19 -2.82
C LYS A 69 21.22 6.04 -3.28
N ALA A 70 20.59 4.91 -2.91
CA ALA A 70 19.17 4.67 -3.10
C ALA A 70 18.52 4.29 -1.76
N VAL A 71 17.36 4.87 -1.51
CA VAL A 71 16.43 4.45 -0.45
C VAL A 71 15.17 3.96 -1.12
N LEU A 72 14.80 2.71 -0.88
CA LEU A 72 13.68 2.05 -1.53
C LEU A 72 12.68 1.61 -0.47
N GLU A 73 11.50 2.26 -0.47
CA GLU A 73 10.36 1.91 0.34
C GLU A 73 9.34 1.18 -0.54
N LEU A 74 9.23 -0.12 -0.38
CA LEU A 74 8.51 -1.02 -1.29
C LEU A 74 7.33 -1.69 -0.59
N GLY A 75 6.74 -2.70 -1.23
CA GLY A 75 5.72 -3.52 -0.62
C GLY A 75 6.24 -4.27 0.59
N SER A 76 5.38 -4.52 1.56
CA SER A 76 5.70 -5.32 2.74
C SER A 76 4.76 -6.50 2.89
N ASN A 77 5.18 -7.47 3.69
CA ASN A 77 4.41 -8.65 4.04
C ASN A 77 4.64 -9.03 5.50
N ASP A 78 4.64 -8.02 6.37
CA ASP A 78 4.90 -8.16 7.80
C ASP A 78 3.87 -9.07 8.46
N ALA A 79 4.33 -9.87 9.41
CA ALA A 79 3.49 -10.78 10.17
C ALA A 79 2.95 -10.10 11.44
N PHE A 80 1.66 -10.29 11.67
CA PHE A 80 1.01 -10.01 12.94
C PHE A 80 0.86 -11.34 13.66
N ILE A 81 1.51 -11.49 14.82
CA ILE A 81 1.62 -12.75 15.55
C ILE A 81 0.70 -12.67 16.78
N VAL A 82 -0.20 -13.66 16.90
CA VAL A 82 -1.13 -13.79 18.02
C VAL A 82 -0.76 -15.05 18.82
N LEU A 83 -0.31 -14.84 20.06
CA LEU A 83 0.11 -15.89 20.99
C LEU A 83 -1.05 -16.33 21.88
N GLU A 84 -0.85 -17.40 22.65
CA GLU A 84 -1.85 -18.02 23.51
C GLU A 84 -2.33 -17.14 24.68
N ASP A 85 -1.50 -16.20 25.11
CA ASP A 85 -1.79 -15.25 26.20
C ASP A 85 -2.32 -13.90 25.70
N ALA A 86 -2.57 -13.77 24.39
CA ALA A 86 -3.11 -12.54 23.81
C ALA A 86 -4.56 -12.30 24.27
N ASP A 87 -4.90 -11.05 24.56
CA ASP A 87 -6.28 -10.61 24.63
C ASP A 87 -6.89 -10.66 23.21
N ILE A 88 -7.76 -11.63 22.97
CA ILE A 88 -8.29 -11.91 21.62
C ILE A 88 -9.15 -10.76 21.10
N GLU A 89 -9.90 -10.07 21.94
CA GLU A 89 -10.72 -8.93 21.52
C GLU A 89 -9.83 -7.79 21.02
N THR A 90 -8.84 -7.40 21.79
CA THR A 90 -7.84 -6.39 21.42
C THR A 90 -7.05 -6.81 20.18
N ALA A 91 -6.65 -8.08 20.09
CA ALA A 91 -5.92 -8.60 18.93
C ALA A 91 -6.75 -8.52 17.64
N VAL A 92 -8.01 -8.92 17.68
CA VAL A 92 -8.93 -8.84 16.53
C VAL A 92 -9.16 -7.40 16.11
N GLU A 93 -9.43 -6.50 17.06
CA GLU A 93 -9.64 -5.08 16.75
C GLU A 93 -8.40 -4.47 16.10
N THR A 94 -7.23 -4.66 16.70
CA THR A 94 -5.95 -4.15 16.18
C THR A 94 -5.63 -4.71 14.80
N CYS A 95 -5.79 -6.02 14.60
CA CYS A 95 -5.54 -6.68 13.31
C CYS A 95 -6.51 -6.20 12.22
N THR A 96 -7.78 -5.97 12.57
CA THR A 96 -8.77 -5.45 11.63
C THR A 96 -8.42 -4.02 11.21
N GLN A 97 -8.16 -3.13 12.16
CA GLN A 97 -7.75 -1.76 11.88
C GLN A 97 -6.46 -1.71 11.05
N ALA A 98 -5.45 -2.51 11.43
CA ALA A 98 -4.19 -2.59 10.71
C ALA A 98 -4.34 -3.13 9.28
N ARG A 99 -5.34 -4.01 9.02
CA ARG A 99 -5.61 -4.49 7.65
C ARG A 99 -6.32 -3.43 6.81
N LEU A 100 -7.25 -2.69 7.39
CA LEU A 100 -8.13 -1.78 6.67
C LEU A 100 -7.60 -0.34 6.56
N ILE A 101 -6.51 -0.01 7.27
CA ILE A 101 -5.92 1.32 7.21
C ILE A 101 -5.66 1.75 5.76
N ASN A 102 -6.19 2.92 5.39
CA ASN A 102 -6.12 3.46 4.04
C ASN A 102 -6.55 2.43 2.97
N ASN A 103 -7.73 1.84 3.13
CA ASN A 103 -8.28 0.78 2.28
C ASN A 103 -7.40 -0.49 2.18
N GLY A 104 -6.49 -0.70 3.13
CA GLY A 104 -5.51 -1.78 3.08
C GLY A 104 -4.35 -1.56 2.10
N GLU A 105 -4.21 -0.37 1.53
CA GLU A 105 -3.19 -0.04 0.53
C GLU A 105 -1.88 0.47 1.16
N THR A 106 -1.86 0.75 2.47
CA THR A 106 -0.63 1.15 3.18
C THR A 106 0.40 0.02 3.16
N CYS A 107 1.68 0.34 2.93
CA CYS A 107 2.75 -0.66 2.91
C CYS A 107 2.85 -1.44 4.23
N VAL A 108 2.60 -0.82 5.37
CA VAL A 108 2.58 -1.44 6.70
C VAL A 108 1.23 -2.07 7.08
N ALA A 109 0.21 -2.05 6.20
CA ALA A 109 -1.05 -2.72 6.48
C ALA A 109 -0.84 -4.22 6.73
N ALA A 110 -1.54 -4.77 7.71
CA ALA A 110 -1.43 -6.19 8.06
C ALA A 110 -1.82 -7.09 6.88
N LYS A 111 -0.93 -8.00 6.48
CA LYS A 111 -1.15 -8.92 5.35
C LYS A 111 -1.16 -10.38 5.77
N ARG A 112 -0.49 -10.70 6.89
CA ARG A 112 -0.44 -12.05 7.43
C ARG A 112 -0.77 -12.03 8.92
N PHE A 113 -1.72 -12.85 9.32
CA PHE A 113 -2.00 -13.13 10.71
C PHE A 113 -1.50 -14.55 11.02
N ILE A 114 -0.51 -14.67 11.89
CA ILE A 114 0.06 -15.96 12.33
C ILE A 114 -0.44 -16.19 13.75
N VAL A 115 -1.36 -17.12 13.90
CA VAL A 115 -2.09 -17.37 15.13
C VAL A 115 -1.75 -18.76 15.63
N VAL A 116 -1.40 -18.91 16.92
CA VAL A 116 -1.15 -20.23 17.50
C VAL A 116 -2.45 -21.04 17.59
N ASP A 117 -2.34 -22.37 17.49
CA ASP A 117 -3.47 -23.28 17.36
C ASP A 117 -4.50 -23.14 18.49
N SER A 118 -4.03 -22.89 19.74
CA SER A 118 -4.91 -22.81 20.91
C SER A 118 -5.95 -21.69 20.86
N VAL A 119 -5.69 -20.61 20.10
CA VAL A 119 -6.59 -19.44 19.98
C VAL A 119 -7.04 -19.20 18.53
N TYR A 120 -6.63 -20.07 17.60
CA TYR A 120 -6.87 -19.90 16.16
C TYR A 120 -8.35 -19.81 15.79
N ASP A 121 -9.16 -20.74 16.26
CA ASP A 121 -10.58 -20.82 15.86
C ASP A 121 -11.37 -19.60 16.38
N GLU A 122 -11.09 -19.19 17.62
CA GLU A 122 -11.73 -18.01 18.20
C GLU A 122 -11.31 -16.73 17.46
N PHE A 123 -10.01 -16.54 17.25
CA PHE A 123 -9.49 -15.38 16.52
C PHE A 123 -10.07 -15.35 15.09
N ARG A 124 -10.00 -16.48 14.37
CA ARG A 124 -10.50 -16.58 13.00
C ARG A 124 -11.98 -16.23 12.90
N LYS A 125 -12.81 -16.76 13.79
CA LYS A 125 -14.24 -16.47 13.83
C LYS A 125 -14.49 -14.96 14.00
N ARG A 126 -13.89 -14.36 15.00
CA ARG A 126 -14.12 -12.93 15.31
C ARG A 126 -13.59 -11.98 14.23
N ILE A 127 -12.43 -12.25 13.63
CA ILE A 127 -11.88 -11.38 12.58
C ILE A 127 -12.70 -11.47 11.29
N VAL A 128 -13.24 -12.65 10.97
CA VAL A 128 -14.17 -12.83 9.84
C VAL A 128 -15.43 -12.00 10.06
N GLU A 129 -16.06 -12.08 11.25
CA GLU A 129 -17.22 -11.28 11.62
C GLU A 129 -16.95 -9.77 11.48
N LYS A 130 -15.76 -9.29 11.89
CA LYS A 130 -15.35 -7.88 11.70
C LYS A 130 -15.25 -7.50 10.23
N PHE A 131 -14.61 -8.33 9.40
CA PHE A 131 -14.49 -8.04 7.97
C PHE A 131 -15.85 -8.12 7.24
N GLU A 132 -16.74 -9.03 7.61
CA GLU A 132 -18.11 -9.09 7.07
C GLU A 132 -18.93 -7.84 7.41
N GLY A 133 -18.67 -7.24 8.58
CA GLY A 133 -19.30 -5.99 8.99
C GLY A 133 -18.75 -4.73 8.31
N THR A 134 -17.61 -4.83 7.60
CA THR A 134 -16.97 -3.69 6.94
C THR A 134 -17.77 -3.26 5.71
N LYS A 135 -18.09 -1.97 5.63
CA LYS A 135 -18.87 -1.38 4.53
C LYS A 135 -17.95 -0.69 3.53
N ALA A 136 -17.90 -1.21 2.31
CA ALA A 136 -17.27 -0.53 1.19
C ALA A 136 -18.27 0.43 0.53
N GLY A 137 -17.85 1.66 0.22
CA GLY A 137 -18.76 2.66 -0.35
C GLY A 137 -18.06 3.92 -0.85
N ASP A 138 -18.85 4.98 -1.02
CA ASP A 138 -18.34 6.28 -1.42
C ASP A 138 -17.44 6.85 -0.29
N PRO A 139 -16.19 7.24 -0.57
CA PRO A 139 -15.31 7.82 0.44
C PRO A 139 -15.78 9.19 0.97
N MET A 140 -16.77 9.81 0.34
CA MET A 140 -17.40 11.05 0.82
C MET A 140 -18.63 10.78 1.72
N ASP A 141 -19.01 9.51 1.92
CA ASP A 141 -20.09 9.11 2.82
C ASP A 141 -19.48 8.58 4.14
N ASP A 142 -19.75 9.29 5.24
CA ASP A 142 -19.27 8.94 6.59
C ASP A 142 -19.72 7.56 7.08
N SER A 143 -20.69 6.93 6.42
CA SER A 143 -21.12 5.56 6.71
C SER A 143 -20.27 4.48 6.04
N SER A 144 -19.32 4.85 5.19
CA SER A 144 -18.39 3.94 4.53
C SER A 144 -17.12 3.75 5.37
N ASP A 145 -16.73 2.49 5.61
CA ASP A 145 -15.49 2.16 6.32
C ASP A 145 -14.28 2.17 5.38
N ILE A 146 -14.47 1.77 4.12
CA ILE A 146 -13.44 1.74 3.08
C ILE A 146 -14.00 2.23 1.74
N GLY A 147 -13.14 2.85 0.95
CA GLY A 147 -13.43 3.31 -0.40
C GLY A 147 -13.01 2.30 -1.49
N PRO A 148 -13.18 2.67 -2.76
CA PRO A 148 -12.71 1.86 -3.89
C PRO A 148 -11.20 1.94 -4.05
N LEU A 149 -10.61 0.95 -4.72
CA LEU A 149 -9.24 1.04 -5.22
C LEU A 149 -9.12 2.19 -6.24
N ALA A 150 -7.93 2.81 -6.28
CA ALA A 150 -7.69 3.99 -7.12
C ALA A 150 -7.85 3.74 -8.64
N ARG A 151 -7.71 2.49 -9.10
CA ARG A 151 -7.73 2.12 -10.52
C ARG A 151 -8.30 0.72 -10.74
N ALA A 152 -9.00 0.53 -11.85
CA ALA A 152 -9.59 -0.76 -12.21
C ALA A 152 -8.55 -1.87 -12.45
N ASP A 153 -7.43 -1.53 -13.08
CA ASP A 153 -6.34 -2.49 -13.32
C ASP A 153 -5.71 -3.03 -12.02
N LEU A 154 -5.62 -2.21 -10.96
CA LEU A 154 -5.15 -2.67 -9.65
C LEU A 154 -6.16 -3.65 -9.00
N ARG A 155 -7.45 -3.40 -9.16
CA ARG A 155 -8.51 -4.31 -8.72
C ARG A 155 -8.42 -5.65 -9.44
N GLU A 156 -8.24 -5.64 -10.76
CA GLU A 156 -8.10 -6.86 -11.56
C GLU A 156 -6.86 -7.66 -11.13
N GLN A 157 -5.71 -7.02 -10.99
CA GLN A 157 -4.47 -7.66 -10.51
C GLN A 157 -4.64 -8.27 -9.11
N LEU A 158 -5.32 -7.57 -8.20
CA LEU A 158 -5.59 -8.10 -6.86
C LEU A 158 -6.50 -9.33 -6.93
N HIS A 159 -7.54 -9.28 -7.76
CA HIS A 159 -8.46 -10.41 -7.94
C HIS A 159 -7.74 -11.64 -8.54
N GLU A 160 -6.89 -11.45 -9.54
CA GLU A 160 -6.05 -12.52 -10.07
C GLU A 160 -5.15 -13.16 -9.00
N GLN A 161 -4.59 -12.38 -8.08
CA GLN A 161 -3.80 -12.91 -6.96
C GLN A 161 -4.65 -13.78 -6.02
N VAL A 162 -5.91 -13.38 -5.77
CA VAL A 162 -6.85 -14.18 -4.98
C VAL A 162 -7.15 -15.50 -5.69
N GLU A 163 -7.49 -15.48 -6.98
CA GLU A 163 -7.76 -16.68 -7.77
C GLU A 163 -6.55 -17.63 -7.82
N GLN A 164 -5.36 -17.10 -8.03
CA GLN A 164 -4.12 -17.89 -8.03
C GLN A 164 -3.85 -18.51 -6.66
N SER A 165 -4.18 -17.82 -5.57
CA SER A 165 -4.03 -18.34 -4.22
C SER A 165 -5.00 -19.50 -3.97
N VAL A 166 -6.25 -19.36 -4.40
CA VAL A 166 -7.26 -20.43 -4.33
C VAL A 166 -6.84 -21.63 -5.16
N ALA A 167 -6.34 -21.43 -6.38
CA ALA A 167 -5.82 -22.50 -7.23
C ALA A 167 -4.64 -23.26 -6.61
N LYS A 168 -3.91 -22.63 -5.68
CA LYS A 168 -2.82 -23.25 -4.89
C LYS A 168 -3.29 -23.86 -3.56
N GLY A 169 -4.59 -23.88 -3.30
CA GLY A 169 -5.19 -24.53 -2.13
C GLY A 169 -5.58 -23.57 -0.99
N ALA A 170 -5.54 -22.26 -1.18
CA ALA A 170 -6.06 -21.33 -0.20
C ALA A 170 -7.58 -21.37 -0.12
N THR A 171 -8.13 -21.14 1.08
CA THR A 171 -9.57 -21.06 1.32
C THR A 171 -9.97 -19.60 1.55
N ILE A 172 -11.00 -19.15 0.87
CA ILE A 172 -11.58 -17.83 1.10
C ILE A 172 -12.48 -17.92 2.33
N ALA A 173 -12.14 -17.18 3.38
CA ALA A 173 -12.95 -17.11 4.59
C ALA A 173 -14.05 -16.05 4.48
N VAL A 174 -13.76 -14.92 3.83
CA VAL A 174 -14.69 -13.81 3.58
C VAL A 174 -14.25 -13.00 2.36
N GLY A 175 -15.15 -12.35 1.68
CA GLY A 175 -14.84 -11.54 0.50
C GLY A 175 -14.42 -12.36 -0.72
N GLY A 176 -13.31 -12.00 -1.34
CA GLY A 176 -12.75 -12.70 -2.51
C GLY A 176 -13.53 -12.55 -3.81
N LYS A 177 -14.53 -11.67 -3.84
CA LYS A 177 -15.35 -11.37 -5.02
C LYS A 177 -15.14 -9.94 -5.46
N VAL A 178 -15.16 -9.72 -6.76
CA VAL A 178 -15.25 -8.36 -7.29
C VAL A 178 -16.64 -7.84 -7.04
N PRO A 179 -16.83 -6.72 -6.31
CA PRO A 179 -18.14 -6.12 -6.10
C PRO A 179 -18.78 -5.72 -7.43
N GLU A 180 -20.10 -5.87 -7.53
CA GLU A 180 -20.86 -5.30 -8.65
C GLU A 180 -20.98 -3.78 -8.46
N GLY A 181 -20.82 -3.03 -9.52
CA GLY A 181 -20.93 -1.58 -9.51
C GLY A 181 -19.73 -0.88 -10.19
N LYS A 182 -19.84 0.46 -10.22
CA LYS A 182 -18.76 1.32 -10.78
C LYS A 182 -17.71 1.62 -9.74
#